data_b972641ee37e3610af24b50806120fc9
#
_entry.id   b972641ee37e3610af24b50806120fc9
#
_cell.length_a   1.000
_cell.length_b   1.000
_cell.length_c   1.000
_cell.angle_alpha   90.00
_cell.angle_beta   90.00
_cell.angle_gamma   90.00
#
_symmetry.space_group_name_H-M   'P 1'
#
loop_
_entity.id
_entity.type
_entity.pdbx_description
1 polymer ?
#
loop_
_entity_poly.entity_id
_entity_poly.type
_entity_poly.pdbx_seq_one_letter_code
_entity_poly.pdbx_strand_id
1 'polypeptide(L)'
;MKKQYLSAPLPFQGQKRMFAKKYIKVLQQFPDGTTFVDLFGGSGLLSHIAKCQKPNSTVVYNDFDGYRRRLEALPQTNALLAELRGIVDVPRHKVIVGAQRERVLSCIRKHEHGHGYVDY
;
A
#
# COMPACT_ATOMS: atom_id res chain seq x y z
N MET A 1 13.39 -10.21 -16.66
CA MET A 1 13.29 -10.47 -15.20
C MET A 1 12.33 -9.46 -14.58
N LYS A 2 11.35 -9.90 -13.81
CA LYS A 2 10.46 -8.96 -13.11
C LYS A 2 11.24 -8.23 -12.02
N LYS A 3 11.07 -6.92 -11.92
CA LYS A 3 11.74 -6.11 -10.91
C LYS A 3 11.25 -6.50 -9.51
N GLN A 4 12.17 -6.85 -8.61
CA GLN A 4 11.85 -7.13 -7.22
C GLN A 4 11.82 -5.82 -6.43
N TYR A 5 10.74 -5.59 -5.71
CA TYR A 5 10.60 -4.46 -4.79
C TYR A 5 10.82 -4.94 -3.34
N LEU A 6 11.41 -4.10 -2.52
CA LEU A 6 11.66 -4.35 -1.09
C LEU A 6 10.81 -3.46 -0.17
N SER A 7 9.89 -2.71 -0.75
CA SER A 7 8.93 -1.85 -0.05
C SER A 7 7.59 -1.86 -0.79
N ALA A 8 6.52 -1.64 -0.05
CA ALA A 8 5.20 -1.51 -0.63
C ALA A 8 5.05 -0.18 -1.41
N PRO A 9 4.24 -0.15 -2.48
CA PRO A 9 4.02 1.06 -3.29
C PRO A 9 3.23 2.15 -2.56
N LEU A 10 2.38 1.77 -1.63
CA LEU A 10 1.62 2.70 -0.78
C LEU A 10 2.05 2.58 0.67
N PRO A 11 1.94 3.67 1.47
CA PRO A 11 2.12 3.60 2.91
C PRO A 11 1.20 2.54 3.52
N PHE A 12 1.77 1.68 4.35
CA PHE A 12 1.04 0.62 5.04
C PHE A 12 1.62 0.44 6.44
N GLN A 13 0.78 0.54 7.46
CA GLN A 13 1.18 0.31 8.83
C GLN A 13 1.54 -1.18 9.01
N GLY A 14 2.68 -1.45 9.63
CA GLY A 14 3.16 -2.82 9.80
C GLY A 14 3.82 -3.42 8.55
N GLN A 15 4.32 -2.60 7.62
CA GLN A 15 5.13 -3.10 6.50
C GLN A 15 6.26 -4.00 6.97
N LYS A 16 6.38 -5.15 6.31
CA LYS A 16 7.40 -6.17 6.65
C LYS A 16 8.75 -5.94 5.96
N ARG A 17 9.03 -4.72 5.49
CA ARG A 17 10.28 -4.38 4.77
C ARG A 17 11.56 -4.70 5.56
N MET A 18 11.49 -4.58 6.89
CA MET A 18 12.63 -4.90 7.77
C MET A 18 12.99 -6.39 7.73
N PHE A 19 12.04 -7.24 7.42
CA PHE A 19 12.23 -8.68 7.32
C PHE A 19 12.62 -9.16 5.91
N ALA A 20 12.49 -8.30 4.89
CA ALA A 20 12.64 -8.68 3.49
C ALA A 20 13.95 -9.44 3.20
N LYS A 21 15.08 -8.92 3.69
CA LYS A 21 16.40 -9.55 3.48
C LYS A 21 16.53 -10.91 4.18
N LYS A 22 16.00 -11.03 5.41
CA LYS A 22 15.98 -12.30 6.14
C LYS A 22 15.06 -13.31 5.47
N TYR A 23 13.90 -12.85 5.02
CA TYR A 23 12.92 -13.68 4.32
C TYR A 23 13.48 -14.28 3.03
N ILE A 24 14.21 -13.48 2.22
CA ILE A 24 14.89 -13.97 1.01
C ILE A 24 15.84 -15.13 1.34
N LYS A 25 16.61 -15.04 2.44
CA LYS A 25 17.51 -16.12 2.88
C LYS A 25 16.72 -17.38 3.28
N VAL A 26 15.57 -17.22 3.93
CA VAL A 26 14.71 -18.35 4.30
C VAL A 26 14.12 -19.01 3.06
N LEU A 27 13.69 -18.23 2.07
CA LEU A 27 13.15 -18.77 0.82
C LEU A 27 14.16 -19.66 0.04
N GLN A 28 15.46 -19.40 0.20
CA GLN A 28 16.50 -20.23 -0.44
C GLN A 28 16.51 -21.68 0.05
N GLN A 29 15.98 -21.93 1.25
CA GLN A 29 15.91 -23.28 1.83
C GLN A 29 14.80 -24.15 1.22
N PHE A 30 13.92 -23.56 0.44
CA PHE A 30 12.78 -24.26 -0.20
C PHE A 30 13.02 -24.39 -1.70
N PRO A 31 12.64 -25.52 -2.32
CA PRO A 31 12.74 -25.69 -3.77
C PRO A 31 11.80 -24.73 -4.50
N ASP A 32 12.13 -24.43 -5.77
CA ASP A 32 11.20 -23.75 -6.66
C ASP A 32 10.01 -24.69 -6.94
N GLY A 33 8.80 -24.14 -7.04
CA GLY A 33 7.56 -24.92 -7.12
C GLY A 33 6.86 -25.14 -5.76
N THR A 34 7.51 -24.79 -4.65
CA THR A 34 6.87 -24.82 -3.30
C THR A 34 5.65 -23.90 -3.27
N THR A 35 4.57 -24.36 -2.62
CA THR A 35 3.41 -23.49 -2.33
C THR A 35 3.66 -22.69 -1.07
N PHE A 36 3.58 -21.39 -1.16
CA PHE A 36 3.68 -20.44 -0.02
C PHE A 36 2.31 -19.85 0.27
N VAL A 37 1.95 -19.81 1.55
CA VAL A 37 0.70 -19.20 2.01
C VAL A 37 1.03 -18.01 2.93
N ASP A 38 0.65 -16.81 2.51
CA ASP A 38 0.80 -15.58 3.27
C ASP A 38 -0.50 -15.26 3.99
N LEU A 39 -0.63 -15.75 5.22
CA LEU A 39 -1.83 -15.59 6.04
C LEU A 39 -2.07 -14.14 6.49
N PHE A 40 -1.00 -13.37 6.64
CA PHE A 40 -1.02 -11.98 7.10
C PHE A 40 -0.45 -11.06 6.03
N GLY A 41 -1.00 -11.17 4.82
CA GLY A 41 -0.46 -10.59 3.60
C GLY A 41 -0.22 -9.08 3.66
N GLY A 42 -1.09 -8.33 4.33
CA GLY A 42 -0.96 -6.88 4.46
C GLY A 42 -0.76 -6.21 3.11
N SER A 43 0.38 -5.53 2.91
CA SER A 43 0.73 -4.92 1.62
C SER A 43 1.16 -5.91 0.52
N GLY A 44 1.17 -7.21 0.79
CA GLY A 44 1.60 -8.23 -0.15
C GLY A 44 3.11 -8.27 -0.41
N LEU A 45 3.92 -7.56 0.36
CA LEU A 45 5.36 -7.44 0.12
C LEU A 45 6.07 -8.80 0.16
N LEU A 46 5.80 -9.63 1.18
CA LEU A 46 6.44 -10.95 1.29
C LEU A 46 5.96 -11.90 0.19
N SER A 47 4.67 -11.88 -0.14
CA SER A 47 4.12 -12.61 -1.28
C SER A 47 4.78 -12.21 -2.59
N HIS A 48 4.99 -10.91 -2.83
CA HIS A 48 5.71 -10.41 -4.00
C HIS A 48 7.16 -10.92 -4.03
N ILE A 49 7.87 -10.83 -2.91
CA ILE A 49 9.26 -11.32 -2.80
C ILE A 49 9.32 -12.83 -3.06
N ALA A 50 8.42 -13.62 -2.45
CA ALA A 50 8.35 -15.06 -2.66
C ALA A 50 8.19 -15.40 -4.15
N LYS A 51 7.26 -14.71 -4.84
CA LYS A 51 7.02 -14.93 -6.28
C LYS A 51 8.20 -14.50 -7.16
N CYS A 52 8.93 -13.44 -6.77
CA CYS A 52 10.13 -13.02 -7.49
C CYS A 52 11.30 -13.99 -7.31
N GLN A 53 11.50 -14.51 -6.08
CA GLN A 53 12.59 -15.45 -5.76
C GLN A 53 12.30 -16.87 -6.27
N LYS A 54 11.03 -17.26 -6.34
CA LYS A 54 10.56 -18.60 -6.73
C LYS A 54 9.47 -18.47 -7.79
N PRO A 55 9.85 -18.22 -9.05
CA PRO A 55 8.87 -17.91 -10.12
C PRO A 55 7.85 -19.02 -10.39
N ASN A 56 8.26 -20.29 -10.22
CA ASN A 56 7.40 -21.45 -10.46
C ASN A 56 6.53 -21.82 -9.25
N SER A 57 6.72 -21.14 -8.11
CA SER A 57 5.96 -21.39 -6.89
C SER A 57 4.56 -20.78 -6.96
N THR A 58 3.61 -21.45 -6.31
CA THR A 58 2.29 -20.91 -6.05
C THR A 58 2.36 -20.05 -4.77
N VAL A 59 1.88 -18.83 -4.84
CA VAL A 59 1.78 -17.94 -3.68
C VAL A 59 0.33 -17.58 -3.43
N VAL A 60 -0.20 -18.00 -2.28
CA VAL A 60 -1.55 -17.66 -1.82
C VAL A 60 -1.44 -16.47 -0.89
N TYR A 61 -2.07 -15.38 -1.25
CA TYR A 61 -2.04 -14.12 -0.52
C TYR A 61 -3.41 -13.82 0.09
N ASN A 62 -3.44 -13.63 1.41
CA ASN A 62 -4.65 -13.21 2.12
C ASN A 62 -4.67 -11.69 2.26
N ASP A 63 -5.51 -11.03 1.46
CA ASP A 63 -5.74 -9.58 1.47
C ASP A 63 -6.88 -9.19 2.43
N PHE A 64 -6.70 -9.49 3.71
CA PHE A 64 -7.70 -9.17 4.73
C PHE A 64 -7.99 -7.66 4.84
N ASP A 65 -6.94 -6.83 4.70
CA ASP A 65 -7.04 -5.38 4.84
C ASP A 65 -7.50 -4.66 3.56
N GLY A 66 -7.77 -5.39 2.48
CA GLY A 66 -8.23 -4.82 1.21
C GLY A 66 -7.19 -3.93 0.52
N TYR A 67 -5.90 -4.25 0.64
CA TYR A 67 -4.81 -3.46 0.05
C TYR A 67 -4.92 -3.36 -1.47
N ARG A 68 -5.43 -4.40 -2.14
CA ARG A 68 -5.69 -4.40 -3.57
C ARG A 68 -6.67 -3.28 -3.96
N ARG A 69 -7.75 -3.09 -3.18
CA ARG A 69 -8.73 -2.01 -3.42
C ARG A 69 -8.07 -0.64 -3.34
N ARG A 70 -7.13 -0.45 -2.41
CA ARG A 70 -6.35 0.79 -2.31
C ARG A 70 -5.50 1.03 -3.55
N LEU A 71 -4.88 -0.01 -4.10
CA LEU A 71 -4.10 0.08 -5.34
C LEU A 71 -5.00 0.41 -6.54
N GLU A 72 -6.16 -0.20 -6.63
CA GLU A 72 -7.15 0.05 -7.69
C GLU A 72 -7.71 1.49 -7.61
N ALA A 73 -7.79 2.07 -6.41
CA ALA A 73 -8.27 3.43 -6.15
C ALA A 73 -7.19 4.52 -6.30
N LEU A 74 -5.97 4.19 -6.73
CA LEU A 74 -4.89 5.17 -6.91
C LEU A 74 -5.27 6.38 -7.79
N PRO A 75 -5.97 6.24 -8.92
CA PRO A 75 -6.35 7.40 -9.73
C PRO A 75 -7.26 8.37 -8.97
N GLN A 76 -8.24 7.85 -8.23
CA GLN A 76 -9.16 8.67 -7.42
C GLN A 76 -8.43 9.34 -6.24
N THR A 77 -7.56 8.59 -5.58
CA THR A 77 -6.71 9.11 -4.50
C THR A 77 -5.82 10.25 -4.99
N ASN A 78 -5.19 10.10 -6.16
CA ASN A 78 -4.37 11.15 -6.74
C ASN A 78 -5.18 12.39 -7.16
N ALA A 79 -6.41 12.20 -7.66
CA ALA A 79 -7.31 13.31 -7.96
C ALA A 79 -7.69 14.10 -6.70
N LEU A 80 -8.04 13.41 -5.61
CA LEU A 80 -8.31 14.03 -4.32
C LEU A 80 -7.09 14.78 -3.78
N LEU A 81 -5.90 14.19 -3.85
CA LEU A 81 -4.66 14.84 -3.42
C LEU A 81 -4.36 16.10 -4.24
N ALA A 82 -4.64 16.11 -5.54
CA ALA A 82 -4.49 17.29 -6.39
C ALA A 82 -5.47 18.40 -5.97
N GLU A 83 -6.73 18.06 -5.69
CA GLU A 83 -7.73 19.00 -5.19
C GLU A 83 -7.32 19.60 -3.83
N LEU A 84 -6.87 18.76 -2.90
CA LEU A 84 -6.39 19.21 -1.59
C LEU A 84 -5.17 20.14 -1.68
N ARG A 85 -4.24 19.85 -2.58
CA ARG A 85 -3.07 20.72 -2.85
C ARG A 85 -3.47 22.08 -3.41
N GLY A 86 -4.57 22.16 -4.13
CA GLY A 86 -5.14 23.44 -4.59
C GLY A 86 -5.76 24.26 -3.48
N ILE A 87 -6.14 23.65 -2.36
CA ILE A 87 -6.73 24.33 -1.19
C ILE A 87 -5.63 24.80 -0.22
N VAL A 88 -4.57 23.99 -0.06
CA VAL A 88 -3.54 24.20 0.98
C VAL A 88 -2.44 25.13 0.47
N ASP A 89 -2.24 26.23 1.18
CA ASP A 89 -1.19 27.22 0.89
C ASP A 89 -0.23 27.37 2.08
N VAL A 90 0.23 26.23 2.61
CA VAL A 90 1.19 26.19 3.71
C VAL A 90 2.29 25.17 3.43
N PRO A 91 3.52 25.38 3.93
CA PRO A 91 4.58 24.39 3.80
C PRO A 91 4.21 23.05 4.44
N ARG A 92 4.74 21.97 3.92
CA ARG A 92 4.46 20.58 4.35
C ARG A 92 4.57 20.31 5.85
N HIS A 93 5.45 21.04 6.53
CA HIS A 93 5.71 20.88 7.97
C HIS A 93 4.83 21.74 8.85
N LYS A 94 3.94 22.54 8.27
CA LYS A 94 3.03 23.41 9.02
C LYS A 94 1.67 22.74 9.22
N VAL A 95 1.07 23.01 10.36
CA VAL A 95 -0.30 22.58 10.66
C VAL A 95 -1.28 23.46 9.90
N ILE A 96 -2.25 22.82 9.26
CA ILE A 96 -3.35 23.54 8.58
C ILE A 96 -4.38 23.95 9.62
N VAL A 97 -4.69 25.23 9.69
CA VAL A 97 -5.62 25.82 10.68
C VAL A 97 -6.64 26.75 10.02
N GLY A 98 -7.66 27.12 10.79
CA GLY A 98 -8.65 28.13 10.38
C GLY A 98 -9.48 27.74 9.16
N ALA A 99 -9.78 28.70 8.31
CA ALA A 99 -10.62 28.53 7.13
C ALA A 99 -10.05 27.49 6.13
N GLN A 100 -8.75 27.41 5.99
CA GLN A 100 -8.11 26.38 5.15
C GLN A 100 -8.39 24.96 5.65
N ARG A 101 -8.30 24.75 6.98
CA ARG A 101 -8.62 23.47 7.60
C ARG A 101 -10.07 23.06 7.31
N GLU A 102 -11.02 23.98 7.46
CA GLU A 102 -12.44 23.69 7.18
C GLU A 102 -12.68 23.37 5.70
N ARG A 103 -12.02 24.06 4.78
CA ARG A 103 -12.09 23.75 3.35
C ARG A 103 -11.52 22.38 3.01
N VAL A 104 -10.40 21.99 3.63
CA VAL A 104 -9.79 20.64 3.48
C VAL A 104 -10.75 19.58 4.00
N LEU A 105 -11.31 19.75 5.20
CA LEU A 105 -12.26 18.80 5.78
C LEU A 105 -13.54 18.68 4.92
N SER A 106 -14.06 19.80 4.42
CA SER A 106 -15.21 19.79 3.51
C SER A 106 -14.93 19.05 2.20
N CYS A 107 -13.74 19.23 1.63
CA CYS A 107 -13.29 18.50 0.44
C CYS A 107 -13.23 16.99 0.71
N ILE A 108 -12.60 16.58 1.81
CA ILE A 108 -12.50 15.16 2.21
C ILE A 108 -13.89 14.56 2.39
N ARG A 109 -14.80 15.23 3.10
CA ARG A 109 -16.17 14.74 3.36
C ARG A 109 -16.98 14.52 2.09
N LYS A 110 -16.75 15.27 1.02
CA LYS A 110 -17.40 15.04 -0.28
C LYS A 110 -17.01 13.69 -0.90
N HIS A 111 -15.82 13.21 -0.59
CA HIS A 111 -15.26 11.96 -1.12
C HIS A 111 -15.45 10.76 -0.20
N GLU A 112 -15.86 10.99 1.07
CA GLU A 112 -16.01 9.98 2.11
C GLU A 112 -17.15 8.98 1.82
N HIS A 113 -18.23 9.44 1.20
CA HIS A 113 -19.40 8.63 0.93
C HIS A 113 -19.34 7.98 -0.44
N GLY A 114 -19.07 6.68 -0.47
CA GLY A 114 -19.30 5.83 -1.63
C GLY A 114 -18.07 5.31 -2.37
N HIS A 115 -16.85 5.71 -2.01
CA HIS A 115 -15.66 5.32 -2.75
C HIS A 115 -14.64 4.48 -1.99
N GLY A 116 -14.74 4.36 -0.68
CA GLY A 116 -13.90 3.46 0.14
C GLY A 116 -12.38 3.74 0.16
N TYR A 117 -11.88 4.61 -0.70
CA TYR A 117 -10.45 4.93 -0.78
C TYR A 117 -10.02 6.05 0.17
N VAL A 118 -10.96 6.83 0.67
CA VAL A 118 -10.70 7.90 1.67
C VAL A 118 -10.56 7.33 3.08
N ASP A 119 -11.09 6.12 3.28
CA ASP A 119 -11.08 5.42 4.58
C ASP A 119 -9.74 4.70 4.85
N TYR A 120 -8.81 4.80 3.93
CA TYR A 120 -7.49 4.20 3.99
C TYR A 120 -6.42 5.28 4.11
#